data_3e6ea3c83c1633cb536ec65d4d32f877
#
_entry.id   3e6ea3c83c1633cb536ec65d4d32f877
#
_cell.length_a   1.000
_cell.length_b   1.000
_cell.length_c   1.000
_cell.angle_alpha   90.00
_cell.angle_beta   90.00
_cell.angle_gamma   90.00
#
_symmetry.space_group_name_H-M   'P 1'
#
loop_
_entity.id
_entity.type
_entity.pdbx_description
1 polymer ?
#
loop_
_entity_poly.entity_id
_entity_poly.type
_entity_poly.pdbx_seq_one_letter_code
_entity_poly.pdbx_strand_id
1 'polypeptide(L)'
;MKYFRRLIWYISSRLLIICCVLALMITAFYLSMNATNIYIVVKDGMAKRAQTVMMGADADLTRYFASAYLARDPLLINARNGQSEYQMYYTIKGFDHRVNLDWFWCWPWEDVATATVTERIPAIDGRLKTGLRETAEERGLSLTPKWQT
;
A
#
# COMPACT_ATOMS: atom_id res chain seq x y z
N MET A 1 51.00 28.97 22.94
CA MET A 1 49.56 29.14 22.63
C MET A 1 49.14 28.80 21.17
N LYS A 2 49.93 29.01 20.13
CA LYS A 2 49.55 28.69 18.72
C LYS A 2 49.36 27.18 18.45
N TYR A 3 50.14 26.29 19.05
CA TYR A 3 50.02 24.85 18.88
C TYR A 3 48.78 24.28 19.57
N PHE A 4 48.42 24.81 20.74
CA PHE A 4 47.20 24.40 21.45
C PHE A 4 45.93 24.73 20.68
N ARG A 5 45.87 25.92 20.07
CA ARG A 5 44.73 26.32 19.17
C ARG A 5 44.61 25.39 17.96
N ARG A 6 45.75 25.01 17.35
CA ARG A 6 45.73 24.07 16.22
C ARG A 6 45.28 22.68 16.60
N LEU A 7 45.69 22.21 17.78
CA LEU A 7 45.28 20.89 18.32
C LEU A 7 43.75 20.89 18.58
N ILE A 8 43.22 21.90 19.25
CA ILE A 8 41.79 22.03 19.52
C ILE A 8 41.01 22.09 18.21
N TRP A 9 41.45 22.88 17.25
CA TRP A 9 40.77 22.98 15.94
C TRP A 9 40.77 21.66 15.19
N TYR A 10 41.88 20.90 15.23
CA TYR A 10 41.99 19.58 14.62
C TYR A 10 41.04 18.56 15.27
N ILE A 11 41.02 18.48 16.60
CA ILE A 11 40.12 17.57 17.32
C ILE A 11 38.65 17.97 17.08
N SER A 12 38.33 19.25 17.14
CA SER A 12 36.96 19.76 16.92
C SER A 12 36.45 19.48 15.52
N SER A 13 37.28 19.65 14.48
CA SER A 13 36.88 19.36 13.09
C SER A 13 36.62 17.86 12.85
N ARG A 14 37.44 16.98 13.49
CA ARG A 14 37.23 15.54 13.38
C ARG A 14 35.97 15.09 14.12
N LEU A 15 35.72 15.64 15.31
CA LEU A 15 34.51 15.38 16.07
C LEU A 15 33.26 15.80 15.31
N LEU A 16 33.30 16.96 14.67
CA LEU A 16 32.20 17.49 13.85
C LEU A 16 31.87 16.54 12.68
N ILE A 17 32.90 16.05 11.98
CA ILE A 17 32.71 15.08 10.89
C ILE A 17 32.03 13.81 11.40
N ILE A 18 32.51 13.27 12.53
CA ILE A 18 31.92 12.06 13.13
C ILE A 18 30.46 12.30 13.51
N CYS A 19 30.15 13.45 14.13
CA CYS A 19 28.77 13.81 14.47
C CYS A 19 27.88 13.94 13.23
N CYS A 20 28.36 14.53 12.15
CA CYS A 20 27.62 14.63 10.88
C CYS A 20 27.34 13.24 10.28
N VAL A 21 28.34 12.35 10.27
CA VAL A 21 28.17 10.98 9.77
C VAL A 21 27.14 10.22 10.60
N LEU A 22 27.22 10.30 11.93
CA LEU A 22 26.25 9.67 12.82
C LEU A 22 24.83 10.23 12.63
N ALA A 23 24.69 11.55 12.49
CA ALA A 23 23.40 12.17 12.23
C ALA A 23 22.80 11.69 10.90
N LEU A 24 23.59 11.58 9.85
CA LEU A 24 23.16 11.03 8.56
C LEU A 24 22.72 9.55 8.68
N MET A 25 23.48 8.75 9.40
CA MET A 25 23.13 7.33 9.62
C MET A 25 21.82 7.18 10.40
N ILE A 26 21.63 7.95 11.45
CA ILE A 26 20.39 7.93 12.26
C ILE A 26 19.21 8.37 11.41
N THR A 27 19.37 9.42 10.60
CA THR A 27 18.31 9.92 9.70
C THR A 27 17.96 8.86 8.66
N ALA A 28 18.95 8.25 8.01
CA ALA A 28 18.74 7.19 7.02
C ALA A 28 18.04 5.97 7.63
N PHE A 29 18.43 5.56 8.83
CA PHE A 29 17.79 4.46 9.55
C PHE A 29 16.33 4.78 9.89
N TYR A 30 16.05 5.98 10.37
CA TYR A 30 14.69 6.43 10.68
C TYR A 30 13.79 6.44 9.44
N LEU A 31 14.26 6.99 8.33
CA LEU A 31 13.52 7.00 7.06
C LEU A 31 13.23 5.57 6.55
N SER A 32 14.22 4.68 6.66
CA SER A 32 14.06 3.28 6.26
C SER A 32 13.00 2.55 7.09
N MET A 33 12.98 2.74 8.40
CA MET A 33 11.96 2.14 9.27
C MET A 33 10.56 2.67 8.97
N ASN A 34 10.41 3.98 8.77
CA ASN A 34 9.13 4.57 8.45
C ASN A 34 8.61 4.09 7.08
N ALA A 35 9.46 4.01 6.07
CA ALA A 35 9.09 3.49 4.76
C ALA A 35 8.59 2.04 4.85
N THR A 36 9.26 1.19 5.62
CA THR A 36 8.87 -0.21 5.82
C THR A 36 7.51 -0.32 6.50
N ASN A 37 7.28 0.44 7.57
CA ASN A 37 6.01 0.43 8.29
C ASN A 37 4.85 0.90 7.41
N ILE A 38 5.05 1.97 6.65
CA ILE A 38 4.04 2.49 5.72
C ILE A 38 3.75 1.48 4.61
N TYR A 39 4.78 0.86 4.05
CA TYR A 39 4.62 -0.20 3.05
C TYR A 39 3.74 -1.35 3.56
N ILE A 40 3.98 -1.83 4.78
CA ILE A 40 3.21 -2.91 5.39
C ILE A 40 1.74 -2.48 5.54
N VAL A 41 1.48 -1.30 6.10
CA VAL A 41 0.11 -0.79 6.31
C VAL A 41 -0.63 -0.62 4.98
N VAL A 42 0.01 -0.04 3.98
CA VAL A 42 -0.57 0.15 2.64
C VAL A 42 -0.85 -1.19 1.99
N LYS A 43 0.11 -2.11 2.00
CA LYS A 43 -0.05 -3.45 1.43
C LYS A 43 -1.21 -4.21 2.07
N ASP A 44 -1.29 -4.23 3.40
CA ASP A 44 -2.35 -4.91 4.13
C ASP A 44 -3.71 -4.25 3.88
N GLY A 45 -3.77 -2.92 3.88
CA GLY A 45 -4.98 -2.18 3.59
C GLY A 45 -5.52 -2.46 2.19
N MET A 46 -4.66 -2.37 1.17
CA MET A 46 -5.04 -2.64 -0.22
C MET A 46 -5.46 -4.09 -0.43
N ALA A 47 -4.75 -5.05 0.18
CA ALA A 47 -5.13 -6.47 0.12
C ALA A 47 -6.51 -6.72 0.75
N LYS A 48 -6.80 -6.13 1.90
CA LYS A 48 -8.13 -6.24 2.54
C LYS A 48 -9.23 -5.55 1.74
N ARG A 49 -8.93 -4.40 1.12
CA ARG A 49 -9.86 -3.74 0.20
C ARG A 49 -10.19 -4.65 -0.98
N ALA A 50 -9.20 -5.21 -1.65
CA ALA A 50 -9.40 -6.14 -2.76
C ALA A 50 -10.19 -7.39 -2.31
N GLN A 51 -9.89 -7.93 -1.14
CA GLN A 51 -10.62 -9.07 -0.58
C GLN A 51 -12.11 -8.74 -0.32
N THR A 52 -12.41 -7.57 0.24
CA THR A 52 -13.78 -7.10 0.44
C THR A 52 -14.53 -6.98 -0.89
N VAL A 53 -13.91 -6.38 -1.91
CA VAL A 53 -14.52 -6.18 -3.23
C VAL A 53 -14.78 -7.50 -3.94
N MET A 54 -13.84 -8.45 -3.88
CA MET A 54 -13.93 -9.71 -4.63
C MET A 54 -14.73 -10.79 -3.91
N MET A 55 -14.54 -10.91 -2.60
CA MET A 55 -15.10 -12.04 -1.82
C MET A 55 -16.25 -11.63 -0.91
N GLY A 56 -16.53 -10.33 -0.76
CA GLY A 56 -17.53 -9.85 0.18
C GLY A 56 -17.12 -10.02 1.64
N ALA A 57 -15.83 -10.20 1.92
CA ALA A 57 -15.35 -10.32 3.29
C ALA A 57 -15.60 -9.02 4.06
N ASP A 58 -16.22 -9.13 5.22
CA ASP A 58 -16.42 -7.98 6.12
C ASP A 58 -15.10 -7.69 6.86
N ALA A 59 -14.19 -7.01 6.16
CA ALA A 59 -12.94 -6.58 6.75
C ALA A 59 -13.09 -5.17 7.33
N ASP A 60 -12.54 -4.96 8.54
CA ASP A 60 -12.47 -3.63 9.12
C ASP A 60 -11.45 -2.78 8.35
N LEU A 61 -11.96 -2.05 7.35
CA LEU A 61 -11.16 -1.15 6.51
C LEU A 61 -10.92 0.22 7.17
N THR A 62 -11.66 0.55 8.23
CA THR A 62 -11.55 1.86 8.91
C THR A 62 -10.19 2.05 9.57
N ARG A 63 -9.51 0.95 9.87
CA ARG A 63 -8.16 0.94 10.41
C ARG A 63 -7.10 1.40 9.41
N TYR A 64 -7.36 1.23 8.11
CA TYR A 64 -6.38 1.47 7.03
C TYR A 64 -6.73 2.69 6.18
N PHE A 65 -8.01 3.01 6.05
CA PHE A 65 -8.51 4.06 5.17
C PHE A 65 -9.37 5.06 5.92
N ALA A 66 -9.29 6.32 5.52
CA ALA A 66 -10.17 7.36 6.02
C ALA A 66 -11.63 7.06 5.63
N SER A 67 -12.57 7.34 6.54
CA SER A 67 -14.00 7.12 6.32
C SER A 67 -14.54 7.83 5.08
N ALA A 68 -14.02 9.04 4.78
CA ALA A 68 -14.37 9.79 3.59
C ALA A 68 -13.96 9.09 2.28
N TYR A 69 -12.83 8.37 2.28
CA TYR A 69 -12.41 7.55 1.15
C TYR A 69 -13.34 6.33 0.98
N LEU A 70 -13.60 5.60 2.07
CA LEU A 70 -14.46 4.42 2.05
C LEU A 70 -15.89 4.72 1.59
N ALA A 71 -16.39 5.93 1.87
CA ALA A 71 -17.70 6.38 1.44
C ALA A 71 -17.79 6.78 -0.04
N ARG A 72 -16.65 7.00 -0.69
CA ARG A 72 -16.57 7.43 -2.10
C ARG A 72 -16.07 6.35 -3.06
N ASP A 73 -15.53 5.26 -2.55
CA ASP A 73 -15.01 4.18 -3.39
C ASP A 73 -16.18 3.37 -4.00
N PRO A 74 -16.40 3.46 -5.33
CA PRO A 74 -17.54 2.81 -5.97
C PRO A 74 -17.45 1.28 -5.91
N LEU A 75 -16.25 0.70 -5.92
CA LEU A 75 -16.06 -0.74 -5.83
C LEU A 75 -16.48 -1.28 -4.46
N LEU A 76 -16.13 -0.55 -3.39
CA LEU A 76 -16.52 -0.91 -2.03
C LEU A 76 -18.02 -0.72 -1.78
N ILE A 77 -18.61 0.34 -2.32
CA ILE A 77 -20.06 0.59 -2.21
C ILE A 77 -20.82 -0.55 -2.90
N ASN A 78 -20.44 -0.90 -4.13
CA ASN A 78 -21.06 -2.01 -4.86
C ASN A 78 -20.87 -3.34 -4.15
N ALA A 79 -19.68 -3.59 -3.59
CA ALA A 79 -19.43 -4.82 -2.84
C ALA A 79 -20.30 -4.94 -1.58
N ARG A 80 -20.46 -3.86 -0.84
CA ARG A 80 -21.32 -3.83 0.37
C ARG A 80 -22.80 -4.00 0.04
N ASN A 81 -23.23 -3.50 -1.13
CA ASN A 81 -24.61 -3.65 -1.59
C ASN A 81 -24.87 -5.01 -2.29
N GLY A 82 -23.87 -5.89 -2.35
CA GLY A 82 -23.97 -7.17 -3.07
C GLY A 82 -24.04 -7.03 -4.59
N GLN A 83 -23.68 -5.85 -5.13
CA GLN A 83 -23.70 -5.53 -6.56
C GLN A 83 -22.32 -5.59 -7.20
N SER A 84 -21.32 -6.12 -6.50
CA SER A 84 -20.00 -6.35 -7.07
C SER A 84 -20.07 -7.42 -8.16
N GLU A 85 -19.60 -7.11 -9.37
CA GLU A 85 -19.54 -8.08 -10.46
C GLU A 85 -18.76 -9.32 -10.08
N TYR A 86 -17.72 -9.18 -9.26
CA TYR A 86 -16.94 -10.31 -8.76
C TYR A 86 -17.78 -11.26 -7.92
N GLN A 87 -18.61 -10.74 -7.04
CA GLN A 87 -19.46 -11.54 -6.16
C GLN A 87 -20.69 -12.11 -6.90
N MET A 88 -21.23 -11.37 -7.87
CA MET A 88 -22.41 -11.78 -8.62
C MET A 88 -22.10 -12.91 -9.60
N TYR A 89 -21.06 -12.78 -10.41
CA TYR A 89 -20.80 -13.68 -11.54
C TYR A 89 -19.74 -14.72 -11.25
N TYR A 90 -18.80 -14.45 -10.33
CA TYR A 90 -17.66 -15.32 -10.10
C TYR A 90 -17.67 -15.96 -8.71
N THR A 91 -17.07 -17.13 -8.61
CA THR A 91 -16.65 -17.74 -7.35
C THR A 91 -15.14 -17.62 -7.26
N ILE A 92 -14.66 -16.72 -6.42
CA ILE A 92 -13.23 -16.42 -6.24
C ILE A 92 -12.72 -17.19 -5.03
N LYS A 93 -11.63 -17.93 -5.22
CA LYS A 93 -10.95 -18.70 -4.16
C LYS A 93 -9.72 -17.98 -3.63
N GLY A 94 -9.05 -17.21 -4.48
CA GLY A 94 -7.86 -16.47 -4.13
C GLY A 94 -7.42 -15.53 -5.23
N PHE A 95 -6.47 -14.66 -4.93
CA PHE A 95 -5.88 -13.73 -5.88
C PHE A 95 -4.44 -13.42 -5.51
N ASP A 96 -3.60 -13.14 -6.51
CA ASP A 96 -2.23 -12.68 -6.33
C ASP A 96 -2.22 -11.16 -6.27
N HIS A 97 -2.00 -10.61 -5.07
CA HIS A 97 -2.00 -9.19 -4.83
C HIS A 97 -0.58 -8.67 -4.66
N ARG A 98 -0.20 -7.73 -5.53
CA ARG A 98 1.13 -7.11 -5.54
C ARG A 98 1.01 -5.62 -5.41
N VAL A 99 1.75 -5.06 -4.48
CA VAL A 99 1.86 -3.63 -4.25
C VAL A 99 3.32 -3.22 -4.38
N ASN A 100 3.58 -2.25 -5.24
CA ASN A 100 4.87 -1.60 -5.35
C ASN A 100 4.78 -0.19 -4.78
N LEU A 101 5.75 0.16 -3.96
CA LEU A 101 5.96 1.52 -3.49
C LEU A 101 6.95 2.19 -4.45
N ASP A 102 6.43 3.02 -5.37
CA ASP A 102 7.24 3.63 -6.43
C ASP A 102 8.01 4.84 -5.91
N TRP A 103 7.38 5.61 -5.04
CA TRP A 103 7.97 6.78 -4.42
C TRP A 103 7.41 6.99 -3.01
N PHE A 104 8.27 7.50 -2.13
CA PHE A 104 7.94 7.75 -0.74
C PHE A 104 8.64 9.00 -0.23
N TRP A 105 7.93 9.83 0.50
CA TRP A 105 8.49 10.96 1.20
C TRP A 105 7.84 11.18 2.55
N CYS A 106 8.65 11.33 3.59
CA CYS A 106 8.21 11.62 4.95
C CYS A 106 9.25 12.52 5.61
N TRP A 107 8.82 13.64 6.15
CA TRP A 107 9.68 14.46 6.99
C TRP A 107 9.77 13.87 8.39
N PRO A 108 10.95 13.92 9.07
CA PRO A 108 11.12 13.36 10.42
C PRO A 108 10.25 14.00 11.51
N TRP A 109 9.73 15.19 11.26
CA TRP A 109 8.90 15.97 12.18
C TRP A 109 7.44 16.09 11.76
N GLU A 110 7.02 15.40 10.72
CA GLU A 110 5.63 15.35 10.25
C GLU A 110 4.98 14.01 10.56
N ASP A 111 3.70 14.05 10.91
CA ASP A 111 2.88 12.85 11.14
C ASP A 111 2.25 12.34 9.83
N VAL A 112 2.55 12.99 8.71
CA VAL A 112 2.00 12.67 7.38
C VAL A 112 3.13 12.25 6.44
N ALA A 113 2.91 11.15 5.74
CA ALA A 113 3.78 10.70 4.66
C ALA A 113 3.04 10.70 3.34
N THR A 114 3.76 11.04 2.26
CA THR A 114 3.24 10.93 0.89
C THR A 114 3.91 9.76 0.20
N ALA A 115 3.10 8.91 -0.43
CA ALA A 115 3.58 7.76 -1.16
C ALA A 115 2.84 7.58 -2.48
N THR A 116 3.57 7.20 -3.52
CA THR A 116 2.99 6.74 -4.79
C THR A 116 3.06 5.23 -4.81
N VAL A 117 1.91 4.61 -5.01
CA VAL A 117 1.75 3.16 -4.91
C VAL A 117 1.13 2.62 -6.20
N THR A 118 1.72 1.57 -6.75
CA THR A 118 1.14 0.83 -7.88
C THR A 118 0.61 -0.51 -7.39
N GLU A 119 -0.72 -0.68 -7.47
CA GLU A 119 -1.41 -1.94 -7.19
C GLU A 119 -1.53 -2.78 -8.47
N ARG A 120 -1.23 -4.07 -8.37
CA ARG A 120 -1.42 -5.03 -9.46
C ARG A 120 -2.00 -6.34 -8.93
N ILE A 121 -3.01 -6.84 -9.62
CA ILE A 121 -3.59 -8.17 -9.36
C ILE A 121 -3.46 -8.98 -10.65
N PRO A 122 -2.29 -9.60 -10.90
CA PRO A 122 -2.01 -10.28 -12.16
C PRO A 122 -2.82 -11.56 -12.35
N ALA A 123 -3.22 -12.21 -11.27
CA ALA A 123 -3.95 -13.47 -11.33
C ALA A 123 -5.04 -13.52 -10.26
N ILE A 124 -6.24 -13.90 -10.68
CA ILE A 124 -7.37 -14.15 -9.80
C ILE A 124 -7.79 -15.61 -10.02
N ASP A 125 -7.70 -16.43 -8.98
CA ASP A 125 -8.21 -17.79 -8.99
C ASP A 125 -9.72 -17.76 -8.74
N GLY A 126 -10.46 -17.65 -9.82
CA GLY A 126 -11.90 -17.57 -9.82
C GLY A 126 -12.52 -18.21 -11.05
N ARG A 127 -13.72 -18.72 -10.91
CA ARG A 127 -14.49 -19.31 -12.01
C ARG A 127 -15.87 -18.71 -12.06
N LEU A 128 -16.40 -18.60 -13.27
CA LEU A 128 -17.77 -18.18 -13.49
C LEU A 128 -18.74 -19.15 -12.81
N LYS A 129 -19.76 -18.62 -12.14
CA LYS A 129 -20.79 -19.44 -11.47
C LYS A 129 -21.54 -20.27 -12.49
N THR A 130 -21.84 -21.51 -12.14
CA THR A 130 -22.61 -22.43 -12.98
C THR A 130 -24.01 -21.87 -13.22
N GLY A 131 -24.43 -21.77 -14.48
CA GLY A 131 -25.74 -21.23 -14.86
C GLY A 131 -25.76 -19.76 -15.25
N LEU A 132 -24.64 -19.03 -15.12
CA LEU A 132 -24.55 -17.61 -15.53
C LEU A 132 -23.71 -17.37 -16.78
N ARG A 133 -23.39 -18.46 -17.53
CA ARG A 133 -22.54 -18.35 -18.72
C ARG A 133 -23.17 -17.50 -19.82
N GLU A 134 -24.44 -17.77 -20.16
CA GLU A 134 -25.16 -17.01 -21.20
C GLU A 134 -25.25 -15.52 -20.85
N THR A 135 -25.61 -15.20 -19.62
CA THR A 135 -25.68 -13.81 -19.15
C THR A 135 -24.32 -13.13 -19.12
N ALA A 136 -23.25 -13.87 -18.85
CA ALA A 136 -21.89 -13.34 -18.84
C ALA A 136 -21.38 -13.08 -20.26
N GLU A 137 -21.70 -13.95 -21.22
CA GLU A 137 -21.40 -13.77 -22.65
C GLU A 137 -22.14 -12.57 -23.24
N GLU A 138 -23.43 -12.41 -22.94
CA GLU A 138 -24.22 -11.22 -23.34
C GLU A 138 -23.63 -9.90 -22.82
N ARG A 139 -23.00 -9.92 -21.64
CA ARG A 139 -22.35 -8.75 -21.04
C ARG A 139 -20.87 -8.61 -21.40
N GLY A 140 -20.32 -9.50 -22.20
CA GLY A 140 -18.92 -9.49 -22.60
C GLY A 140 -17.94 -9.78 -21.45
N LEU A 141 -18.40 -10.46 -20.38
CA LEU A 141 -17.56 -10.83 -19.26
C LEU A 141 -16.66 -11.99 -19.63
N SER A 142 -15.38 -11.92 -19.22
CA SER A 142 -14.42 -12.98 -19.47
C SER A 142 -14.67 -14.21 -18.56
N LEU A 143 -14.29 -15.41 -19.02
CA LEU A 143 -14.41 -16.66 -18.24
C LEU A 143 -13.61 -16.61 -16.92
N THR A 144 -12.52 -15.85 -16.92
CA THR A 144 -11.70 -15.58 -15.74
C THR A 144 -11.84 -14.12 -15.33
N PRO A 145 -12.05 -13.84 -14.03
CA PRO A 145 -12.17 -12.46 -13.57
C PRO A 145 -10.86 -11.69 -13.80
N LYS A 146 -10.99 -10.41 -14.19
CA LYS A 146 -9.87 -9.48 -14.32
C LYS A 146 -10.07 -8.32 -13.37
N TRP A 147 -8.98 -7.84 -12.75
CA TRP A 147 -9.06 -6.68 -11.89
C TRP A 147 -9.32 -5.41 -12.73
N GLN A 148 -10.33 -4.66 -12.32
CA GLN A 148 -10.64 -3.35 -12.89
C GLN A 148 -9.95 -2.29 -12.04
N THR A 149 -8.99 -1.57 -12.62
CA THR A 149 -8.30 -0.44 -11.99
C THR A 149 -9.01 0.86 -12.29
#